data_f75b39497ba1ef9954272264f441b35a
#
_entry.id   f75b39497ba1ef9954272264f441b35a
#
_cell.length_a   1.000
_cell.length_b   1.000
_cell.length_c   1.000
_cell.angle_alpha   90.00
_cell.angle_beta   90.00
_cell.angle_gamma   90.00
#
_symmetry.space_group_name_H-M   'P 1'
#
loop_
_entity.id
_entity.type
_entity.pdbx_description
1 polymer ?
#
loop_
_entity_poly.entity_id
_entity_poly.type
_entity_poly.pdbx_seq_one_letter_code
_entity_poly.pdbx_strand_id
1 'polypeptide(L)'
;MFIGIISDTHGVFSPEFKEFLEPVDEVWHAGDFGGSVNFADTIAAFKPLKGVYGNCDGQDIRLVYPEYQCFECEGKRILMMHIGGRPGHYDYKARALITRYAPDIFVCGHSHILM
;
A
#
# COMPACT_ATOMS: atom_id res chain seq x y z
N MET A 1 14.26 -10.84 0.14
CA MET A 1 13.24 -10.31 -0.80
C MET A 1 13.31 -8.79 -0.82
N PHE A 2 13.27 -8.22 -2.01
CA PHE A 2 13.36 -6.77 -2.19
C PHE A 2 11.97 -6.24 -2.53
N ILE A 3 11.43 -5.36 -1.70
CA ILE A 3 10.04 -4.87 -1.80
C ILE A 3 10.05 -3.39 -2.19
N GLY A 4 9.25 -3.05 -3.20
CA GLY A 4 9.01 -1.66 -3.56
C GLY A 4 7.70 -1.19 -2.95
N ILE A 5 7.74 -0.16 -2.11
CA ILE A 5 6.55 0.39 -1.46
C ILE A 5 6.21 1.72 -2.12
N ILE A 6 4.98 1.82 -2.65
CA ILE A 6 4.49 3.04 -3.28
C ILE A 6 3.10 3.38 -2.75
N SER A 7 2.68 4.61 -2.95
CA SER A 7 1.32 5.05 -2.63
C SER A 7 1.02 6.34 -3.39
N ASP A 8 -0.28 6.71 -3.43
CA ASP A 8 -0.70 8.02 -3.97
C ASP A 8 -0.21 8.23 -5.41
N THR A 9 -0.32 7.20 -6.23
CA THR A 9 0.14 7.25 -7.62
C THR A 9 -0.73 8.10 -8.53
N HIS A 10 -1.98 8.34 -8.14
CA HIS A 10 -2.92 9.20 -8.86
C HIS A 10 -3.07 8.86 -10.35
N GLY A 11 -3.11 7.56 -10.64
CA GLY A 11 -3.31 7.07 -12.01
C GLY A 11 -2.11 7.17 -12.92
N VAL A 12 -0.93 7.46 -12.38
CA VAL A 12 0.29 7.63 -13.16
C VAL A 12 1.31 6.54 -12.81
N PHE A 13 1.67 5.76 -13.81
CA PHE A 13 2.76 4.78 -13.68
C PHE A 13 3.84 5.15 -14.70
N SER A 14 4.61 6.15 -14.35
CA SER A 14 5.61 6.77 -15.22
C SER A 14 6.81 5.85 -15.47
N PRO A 15 7.60 6.14 -16.52
CA PRO A 15 8.86 5.41 -16.73
C PRO A 15 9.79 5.46 -15.51
N GLU A 16 9.78 6.53 -14.74
CA GLU A 16 10.58 6.66 -13.53
C GLU A 16 10.14 5.66 -12.47
N PHE A 17 8.83 5.45 -12.30
CA PHE A 17 8.31 4.41 -11.40
C PHE A 17 8.77 3.02 -11.86
N LYS A 18 8.70 2.74 -13.15
CA LYS A 18 9.12 1.45 -13.69
C LYS A 18 10.59 1.20 -13.45
N GLU A 19 11.42 2.22 -13.66
CA GLU A 19 12.86 2.13 -13.43
C GLU A 19 13.16 1.88 -11.95
N PHE A 20 12.48 2.62 -11.06
CA PHE A 20 12.63 2.46 -9.61
C PHE A 20 12.25 1.05 -9.17
N LEU A 21 11.19 0.47 -9.74
CA LEU A 21 10.66 -0.82 -9.34
C LEU A 21 11.28 -2.00 -10.10
N GLU A 22 12.13 -1.76 -11.08
CA GLU A 22 12.73 -2.83 -11.87
C GLU A 22 13.44 -3.89 -11.02
N PRO A 23 14.27 -3.52 -10.00
CA PRO A 23 15.00 -4.51 -9.22
C PRO A 23 14.18 -5.18 -8.11
N VAL A 24 12.93 -4.75 -7.86
CA VAL A 24 12.17 -5.33 -6.74
C VAL A 24 11.52 -6.64 -7.12
N ASP A 25 11.27 -7.49 -6.12
CA ASP A 25 10.58 -8.76 -6.30
C ASP A 25 9.07 -8.61 -6.22
N GLU A 26 8.59 -7.65 -5.45
CA GLU A 26 7.17 -7.44 -5.20
C GLU A 26 6.90 -5.97 -4.91
N VAL A 27 5.70 -5.49 -5.29
CA VAL A 27 5.28 -4.10 -5.05
C VAL A 27 4.13 -4.11 -4.04
N TRP A 28 4.24 -3.24 -3.04
CA TRP A 28 3.15 -2.99 -2.09
C TRP A 28 2.63 -1.57 -2.31
N HIS A 29 1.34 -1.45 -2.61
CA HIS A 29 0.69 -0.16 -2.83
C HIS A 29 -0.18 0.18 -1.62
N ALA A 30 0.17 1.26 -0.94
CA ALA A 30 -0.47 1.68 0.30
C ALA A 30 -1.68 2.62 0.07
N GLY A 31 -2.33 2.51 -1.08
CA GLY A 31 -3.60 3.19 -1.34
C GLY A 31 -3.50 4.43 -2.20
N ASP A 32 -4.68 4.91 -2.63
CA ASP A 32 -4.83 6.02 -3.58
C ASP A 32 -4.14 5.71 -4.91
N PHE A 33 -4.60 4.62 -5.55
CA PHE A 33 -4.17 4.31 -6.91
C PHE A 33 -4.48 5.47 -7.85
N GLY A 34 -5.67 6.06 -7.71
CA GLY A 34 -6.04 7.28 -8.44
C GLY A 34 -6.56 7.06 -9.84
N GLY A 35 -6.55 5.83 -10.32
CA GLY A 35 -7.11 5.47 -11.61
C GLY A 35 -8.25 4.48 -11.45
N SER A 36 -8.39 3.62 -12.43
CA SER A 36 -9.35 2.52 -12.38
C SER A 36 -8.63 1.23 -11.96
N VAL A 37 -9.39 0.14 -11.82
CA VAL A 37 -8.80 -1.18 -11.60
C VAL A 37 -7.86 -1.56 -12.73
N ASN A 38 -8.09 -1.05 -13.95
CA ASN A 38 -7.18 -1.28 -15.07
C ASN A 38 -5.79 -0.70 -14.81
N PHE A 39 -5.72 0.43 -14.14
CA PHE A 39 -4.44 1.02 -13.74
C PHE A 39 -3.72 0.12 -12.74
N ALA A 40 -4.45 -0.38 -11.74
CA ALA A 40 -3.88 -1.31 -10.76
C ALA A 40 -3.39 -2.59 -11.46
N ASP A 41 -4.14 -3.10 -12.43
CA ASP A 41 -3.75 -4.28 -13.21
C ASP A 41 -2.45 -4.04 -13.98
N THR A 42 -2.21 -2.81 -14.44
CA THR A 42 -0.96 -2.45 -15.11
C THR A 42 0.23 -2.65 -14.18
N ILE A 43 0.11 -2.23 -12.93
CA ILE A 43 1.15 -2.43 -11.93
C ILE A 43 1.31 -3.92 -11.62
N ALA A 44 0.21 -4.62 -11.44
CA ALA A 44 0.23 -6.05 -11.12
C ALA A 44 0.84 -6.90 -12.24
N ALA A 45 0.69 -6.46 -13.50
CA ALA A 45 1.30 -7.13 -14.63
C ALA A 45 2.82 -6.90 -14.68
N PHE A 46 3.30 -5.80 -14.11
CA PHE A 46 4.72 -5.47 -14.07
C PHE A 46 5.46 -6.27 -12.99
N LYS A 47 4.89 -6.32 -11.78
CA LYS A 47 5.44 -7.07 -10.62
C LYS A 47 4.29 -7.59 -9.78
N PRO A 48 4.49 -8.67 -9.02
CA PRO A 48 3.47 -9.10 -8.04
C PRO A 48 3.09 -7.94 -7.13
N LEU A 49 1.79 -7.75 -6.92
CA LEU A 49 1.27 -6.57 -6.23
C LEU A 49 0.40 -6.97 -5.04
N LYS A 50 0.67 -6.39 -3.87
CA LYS A 50 -0.25 -6.35 -2.75
C LYS A 50 -0.69 -4.90 -2.56
N GLY A 51 -1.97 -4.67 -2.32
CA GLY A 51 -2.47 -3.31 -2.19
C GLY A 51 -3.62 -3.18 -1.22
N VAL A 52 -3.87 -1.94 -0.83
CA VAL A 52 -5.05 -1.53 -0.08
C VAL A 52 -5.65 -0.33 -0.80
N TYR A 53 -6.95 -0.08 -0.59
CA TYR A 53 -7.54 1.11 -1.19
C TYR A 53 -7.29 2.33 -0.31
N GLY A 54 -7.26 3.50 -0.94
CA GLY A 54 -7.15 4.78 -0.26
C GLY A 54 -8.45 5.55 -0.27
N ASN A 55 -8.46 6.69 0.41
CA ASN A 55 -9.67 7.51 0.52
C ASN A 55 -10.15 8.08 -0.82
N CYS A 56 -9.26 8.22 -1.80
CA CYS A 56 -9.61 8.73 -3.14
C CYS A 56 -9.96 7.63 -4.13
N ASP A 57 -9.78 6.36 -3.78
CA ASP A 57 -10.05 5.26 -4.69
C ASP A 57 -11.54 5.00 -4.85
N GLY A 58 -11.95 4.71 -6.08
CA GLY A 58 -13.33 4.42 -6.41
C GLY A 58 -13.74 2.99 -6.06
N GLN A 59 -15.00 2.67 -6.35
CA GLN A 59 -15.57 1.39 -5.96
C GLN A 59 -14.92 0.20 -6.66
N ASP A 60 -14.47 0.35 -7.88
CA ASP A 60 -13.81 -0.73 -8.61
C ASP A 60 -12.53 -1.18 -7.91
N ILE A 61 -11.74 -0.23 -7.41
CA ILE A 61 -10.54 -0.55 -6.64
C ILE A 61 -10.92 -1.18 -5.30
N ARG A 62 -11.94 -0.63 -4.63
CA ARG A 62 -12.38 -1.12 -3.31
C ARG A 62 -12.94 -2.53 -3.36
N LEU A 63 -13.44 -2.97 -4.51
CA LEU A 63 -13.93 -4.33 -4.68
C LEU A 63 -12.79 -5.35 -4.81
N VAL A 64 -11.63 -4.91 -5.26
CA VAL A 64 -10.48 -5.80 -5.50
C VAL A 64 -9.47 -5.72 -4.35
N TYR A 65 -9.24 -4.55 -3.79
CA TYR A 65 -8.25 -4.33 -2.74
C TYR A 65 -8.93 -3.96 -1.43
N PRO A 66 -8.52 -4.56 -0.30
CA PRO A 66 -9.15 -4.29 1.00
C PRO A 66 -8.73 -2.95 1.59
N GLU A 67 -9.40 -2.54 2.66
CA GLU A 67 -9.06 -1.33 3.40
C GLU A 67 -7.68 -1.46 4.06
N TYR A 68 -7.37 -2.65 4.55
CA TYR A 68 -6.07 -2.94 5.15
C TYR A 68 -5.72 -4.39 4.88
N GLN A 69 -4.42 -4.72 4.98
CA GLN A 69 -3.94 -6.09 4.90
C GLN A 69 -2.97 -6.37 6.03
N CYS A 70 -3.11 -7.54 6.63
CA CYS A 70 -2.13 -8.05 7.59
C CYS A 70 -1.60 -9.36 7.04
N PHE A 71 -0.29 -9.44 6.83
CA PHE A 71 0.33 -10.61 6.20
C PHE A 71 1.76 -10.78 6.71
N GLU A 72 2.35 -11.94 6.44
CA GLU A 72 3.74 -12.20 6.79
C GLU A 72 4.64 -12.08 5.57
N CYS A 73 5.84 -11.53 5.79
CA CYS A 73 6.86 -11.44 4.78
C CYS A 73 8.20 -11.72 5.48
N GLU A 74 8.86 -12.79 5.06
CA GLU A 74 10.16 -13.22 5.60
C GLU A 74 10.19 -13.28 7.14
N GLY A 75 9.13 -13.84 7.72
CA GLY A 75 9.02 -14.02 9.16
C GLY A 75 8.58 -12.80 9.93
N LYS A 76 8.32 -11.70 9.26
CA LYS A 76 7.82 -10.48 9.88
C LYS A 76 6.33 -10.30 9.60
N ARG A 77 5.60 -9.83 10.60
CA ARG A 77 4.17 -9.52 10.44
C ARG A 77 4.03 -8.08 9.96
N ILE A 78 3.36 -7.90 8.83
CA ILE A 78 3.19 -6.61 8.18
C ILE A 78 1.73 -6.20 8.27
N LEU A 79 1.46 -4.98 8.69
CA LEU A 79 0.14 -4.36 8.61
C LEU A 79 0.25 -3.18 7.67
N MET A 80 -0.59 -3.17 6.63
CA MET A 80 -0.61 -2.09 5.63
C MET A 80 -2.01 -1.49 5.54
N MET A 81 -2.10 -0.16 5.56
CA MET A 81 -3.34 0.57 5.31
C MET A 81 -3.00 1.98 4.84
N HIS A 82 -3.96 2.64 4.16
CA HIS A 82 -3.69 3.95 3.57
C HIS A 82 -3.60 5.06 4.61
N ILE A 83 -4.63 5.21 5.45
CA ILE A 83 -4.67 6.28 6.44
C ILE A 83 -4.19 5.71 7.77
N GLY A 84 -2.92 5.99 8.09
CA GLY A 84 -2.30 5.49 9.31
C GLY A 84 -1.92 6.57 10.31
N GLY A 85 -1.92 7.83 9.87
CA GLY A 85 -1.38 8.91 10.67
C GLY A 85 0.14 8.90 10.67
N ARG A 86 0.74 9.26 11.78
CA ARG A 86 2.20 9.32 11.92
C ARG A 86 2.59 8.82 13.30
N PRO A 87 3.86 8.48 13.53
CA PRO A 87 4.30 8.01 14.85
C PRO A 87 3.89 8.98 15.96
N GLY A 88 3.25 8.45 17.01
CA GLY A 88 2.73 9.24 18.11
C GLY A 88 1.35 9.86 17.88
N HIS A 89 0.86 9.84 16.65
CA HIS A 89 -0.42 10.43 16.27
C HIS A 89 -1.15 9.55 15.26
N TYR A 90 -1.20 8.25 15.52
CA TYR A 90 -1.87 7.31 14.63
C TYR A 90 -3.37 7.56 14.61
N ASP A 91 -3.97 7.38 13.43
CA ASP A 91 -5.40 7.40 13.24
C ASP A 91 -6.08 6.38 14.17
N TYR A 92 -7.30 6.69 14.61
CA TYR A 92 -8.05 5.85 15.54
C TYR A 92 -8.17 4.40 15.05
N LYS A 93 -8.52 4.21 13.78
CA LYS A 93 -8.67 2.88 13.19
C LYS A 93 -7.33 2.16 13.10
N ALA A 94 -6.27 2.89 12.75
CA ALA A 94 -4.93 2.34 12.69
C ALA A 94 -4.46 1.85 14.06
N ARG A 95 -4.72 2.62 15.10
CA ARG A 95 -4.35 2.24 16.47
C ARG A 95 -5.05 0.95 16.90
N ALA A 96 -6.32 0.82 16.57
CA ALA A 96 -7.08 -0.40 16.89
C ALA A 96 -6.48 -1.62 16.19
N LEU A 97 -6.12 -1.47 14.92
CA LEU A 97 -5.54 -2.57 14.13
C LEU A 97 -4.13 -2.92 14.59
N ILE A 98 -3.31 -1.93 14.93
CA ILE A 98 -1.97 -2.16 15.46
C ILE A 98 -2.05 -2.96 16.78
N THR A 99 -2.98 -2.59 17.65
CA THR A 99 -3.18 -3.30 18.90
C THR A 99 -3.63 -4.74 18.66
N ARG A 100 -4.56 -4.93 17.70
CA ARG A 100 -5.12 -6.25 17.41
C ARG A 100 -4.11 -7.20 16.78
N TYR A 101 -3.34 -6.73 15.81
CA TYR A 101 -2.46 -7.58 15.01
C TYR A 101 -1.01 -7.56 15.48
N ALA A 102 -0.63 -6.57 16.28
CA ALA A 102 0.74 -6.43 16.80
C ALA A 102 1.80 -6.62 15.70
N PRO A 103 1.76 -5.80 14.63
CA PRO A 103 2.68 -5.99 13.52
C PRO A 103 4.12 -5.64 13.90
N ASP A 104 5.07 -6.28 13.22
CA ASP A 104 6.48 -5.91 13.32
C ASP A 104 6.75 -4.65 12.50
N ILE A 105 6.04 -4.49 11.38
CA ILE A 105 6.17 -3.34 10.48
C ILE A 105 4.78 -2.82 10.12
N PHE A 106 4.61 -1.50 10.21
CA PHE A 106 3.38 -0.83 9.82
C PHE A 106 3.65 0.04 8.59
N VAL A 107 2.89 -0.20 7.51
CA VAL A 107 3.04 0.53 6.25
C VAL A 107 1.80 1.37 6.01
N CYS A 108 1.96 2.66 5.77
CA CYS A 108 0.85 3.55 5.45
C CYS A 108 1.27 4.58 4.39
N GLY A 109 0.24 5.11 3.69
CA GLY A 109 0.43 6.15 2.68
C GLY A 109 -0.06 7.51 3.19
N HIS A 110 -1.02 8.05 2.54
CA HIS A 110 -1.80 9.28 2.81
C HIS A 110 -1.05 10.48 3.41
N SER A 111 -0.32 10.32 4.51
CA SER A 111 0.39 11.40 5.19
C SER A 111 1.56 11.96 4.37
N HIS A 112 2.01 11.23 3.37
CA HIS A 112 3.17 11.58 2.55
C HIS A 112 4.46 11.72 3.36
N ILE A 113 4.51 11.10 4.53
CA ILE A 113 5.70 11.10 5.41
C ILE A 113 6.31 9.71 5.37
N LEU A 114 7.59 9.65 5.06
CA LEU A 114 8.35 8.40 5.11
C LEU A 114 8.66 8.04 6.57
N MET A 115 8.34 6.82 6.93
CA MET A 115 8.55 6.34 8.30
C MET A 115 9.34 5.06 8.32
#